data_5883ceffbf10efb2dffaea7f7073a786
#
_entry.id   5883ceffbf10efb2dffaea7f7073a786
#
_cell.length_a   1.000
_cell.length_b   1.000
_cell.length_c   1.000
_cell.angle_alpha   90.00
_cell.angle_beta   90.00
_cell.angle_gamma   90.00
#
_symmetry.space_group_name_H-M   'P 1'
#
loop_
_entity.id
_entity.type
_entity.pdbx_description
1 polymer ?
#
loop_
_entity_poly.entity_id
_entity_poly.type
_entity_poly.pdbx_seq_one_letter_code
_entity_poly.pdbx_strand_id
1 'polypeptide(L)'
;MSRPHDPHGQRPAEPRIERSLTLHLRGDWGSANLHRVCGWIAQELADRCGPHTRIATWNSRGFSDAVRAVGRGEVHVALTTPAAFAAAALDGRGVYAHEHYPDLRALGVVPQRDRLVVAVDKKRNITSFAELRAHKPALKLATSIHDRVNHVGLAAHEVLTRSGVDITGWGGELLEDERPFESLDHVKEGRADAIVHEAVMLPAWQEIGRHLNFLEVERDVLDSLAADYGWPDAVVDDGYFPDRAAFTTLDFSDFLVVTRADLPEDLAYAIAWVLGETRHIIEGQYRHLSPERSPITYPLDPHTMGRSPVPLHQGAARYYEALPTS
;
A
#
# COMPACT_ATOMS: atom_id res chain seq x y z
N MET A 1 -10.56 36.63 28.00
CA MET A 1 -9.76 35.53 28.59
C MET A 1 -8.75 35.12 27.54
N SER A 2 -7.48 35.56 27.72
CA SER A 2 -6.39 35.20 26.81
C SER A 2 -6.05 33.72 27.00
N ARG A 3 -6.00 32.95 25.90
CA ARG A 3 -5.50 31.56 25.93
C ARG A 3 -4.02 31.59 26.35
N PRO A 4 -3.57 30.65 27.19
CA PRO A 4 -2.16 30.56 27.55
C PRO A 4 -1.32 30.34 26.29
N HIS A 5 -0.20 31.08 26.20
CA HIS A 5 0.80 30.94 25.17
C HIS A 5 1.43 29.54 25.32
N ASP A 6 1.25 28.70 24.32
CA ASP A 6 1.87 27.36 24.25
C ASP A 6 3.34 27.53 23.85
N PRO A 7 4.31 27.19 24.71
CA PRO A 7 5.73 27.35 24.40
C PRO A 7 6.30 26.25 23.49
N HIS A 8 5.50 25.29 23.06
CA HIS A 8 5.91 24.21 22.18
C HIS A 8 5.41 24.47 20.76
N GLY A 9 6.33 24.83 19.88
CA GLY A 9 6.26 25.00 18.46
C GLY A 9 4.87 25.25 17.84
N GLN A 10 4.67 26.38 17.18
CA GLN A 10 3.41 26.68 16.51
C GLN A 10 3.07 25.55 15.51
N ARG A 11 1.89 24.93 15.68
CA ARG A 11 1.38 23.97 14.69
C ARG A 11 1.25 24.65 13.32
N PRO A 12 1.46 23.89 12.22
CA PRO A 12 1.22 24.42 10.89
C PRO A 12 -0.17 25.07 10.77
N ALA A 13 -0.23 26.26 10.17
CA ALA A 13 -1.46 27.02 10.06
C ALA A 13 -2.50 26.28 9.21
N GLU A 14 -3.75 26.30 9.67
CA GLU A 14 -4.87 25.70 8.91
C GLU A 14 -5.02 26.42 7.56
N PRO A 15 -4.97 25.69 6.42
CA PRO A 15 -5.13 26.30 5.11
C PRO A 15 -6.57 26.74 4.88
N ARG A 16 -6.71 27.85 4.12
CA ARG A 16 -7.98 28.31 3.56
C ARG A 16 -7.77 28.65 2.11
N ILE A 17 -8.54 28.02 1.24
CA ILE A 17 -8.51 28.23 -0.21
C ILE A 17 -9.81 28.91 -0.62
N GLU A 18 -9.76 30.22 -0.86
CA GLU A 18 -10.95 31.02 -1.14
C GLU A 18 -11.66 30.63 -2.46
N ARG A 19 -10.89 30.11 -3.43
CA ARG A 19 -11.46 29.64 -4.70
C ARG A 19 -12.15 28.31 -4.56
N SER A 20 -13.22 28.13 -5.32
CA SER A 20 -13.87 26.83 -5.50
C SER A 20 -13.04 25.95 -6.43
N LEU A 21 -12.96 24.66 -6.13
CA LEU A 21 -12.13 23.68 -6.83
C LEU A 21 -13.01 22.63 -7.51
N THR A 22 -12.52 22.07 -8.60
CA THR A 22 -13.01 20.81 -9.15
C THR A 22 -11.86 19.81 -9.11
N LEU A 23 -11.96 18.80 -8.27
CA LEU A 23 -10.91 17.82 -8.04
C LEU A 23 -11.42 16.42 -8.35
N HIS A 24 -10.52 15.63 -8.92
CA HIS A 24 -10.71 14.23 -9.21
C HIS A 24 -9.68 13.43 -8.40
N LEU A 25 -10.17 12.62 -7.49
CA LEU A 25 -9.38 11.66 -6.72
C LEU A 25 -9.61 10.26 -7.26
N ARG A 26 -8.62 9.38 -7.12
CA ARG A 26 -8.73 7.99 -7.53
C ARG A 26 -8.30 7.07 -6.41
N GLY A 27 -9.20 6.21 -5.97
CA GLY A 27 -8.94 5.17 -4.98
C GLY A 27 -8.81 3.80 -5.62
N ASP A 28 -9.37 2.79 -4.95
CA ASP A 28 -9.45 1.41 -5.41
C ASP A 28 -10.85 1.05 -5.91
N TRP A 29 -11.27 -0.20 -5.73
CA TRP A 29 -12.58 -0.72 -6.15
C TRP A 29 -13.80 -0.10 -5.45
N GLY A 30 -13.60 0.91 -4.59
CA GLY A 30 -14.67 1.59 -3.84
C GLY A 30 -15.07 0.93 -2.53
N SER A 31 -14.57 -0.25 -2.23
CA SER A 31 -14.87 -1.00 -1.01
C SER A 31 -13.67 -1.19 -0.07
N ALA A 32 -12.48 -0.77 -0.49
CA ALA A 32 -11.26 -0.92 0.28
C ALA A 32 -10.76 0.41 0.88
N ASN A 33 -9.60 0.36 1.53
CA ASN A 33 -9.11 1.43 2.38
C ASN A 33 -8.61 2.65 1.62
N LEU A 34 -8.08 2.50 0.41
CA LEU A 34 -7.64 3.61 -0.42
C LEU A 34 -8.80 4.56 -0.73
N HIS A 35 -9.98 4.00 -1.01
CA HIS A 35 -11.19 4.79 -1.26
C HIS A 35 -11.67 5.54 0.00
N ARG A 36 -11.52 4.94 1.19
CA ARG A 36 -11.83 5.60 2.48
C ARG A 36 -10.90 6.78 2.75
N VAL A 37 -9.61 6.65 2.43
CA VAL A 37 -8.65 7.76 2.54
C VAL A 37 -8.99 8.87 1.55
N CYS A 38 -9.39 8.55 0.31
CA CYS A 38 -9.93 9.56 -0.63
C CYS A 38 -11.14 10.30 -0.05
N GLY A 39 -12.06 9.58 0.57
CA GLY A 39 -13.25 10.16 1.21
C GLY A 39 -12.90 11.11 2.35
N TRP A 40 -11.94 10.72 3.20
CA TRP A 40 -11.42 11.60 4.25
C TRP A 40 -10.80 12.87 3.67
N ILE A 41 -9.88 12.76 2.70
CA ILE A 41 -9.27 13.91 2.04
C ILE A 41 -10.35 14.82 1.42
N ALA A 42 -11.31 14.26 0.72
CA ALA A 42 -12.37 15.00 0.04
C ALA A 42 -13.22 15.81 1.02
N GLN A 43 -13.64 15.19 2.13
CA GLN A 43 -14.45 15.86 3.16
C GLN A 43 -13.70 17.02 3.78
N GLU A 44 -12.46 16.78 4.22
CA GLU A 44 -11.67 17.80 4.90
C GLU A 44 -11.28 18.97 3.98
N LEU A 45 -11.04 18.71 2.70
CA LEU A 45 -10.79 19.76 1.72
C LEU A 45 -12.06 20.57 1.43
N ALA A 46 -13.22 19.94 1.34
CA ALA A 46 -14.47 20.65 1.07
C ALA A 46 -14.73 21.73 2.12
N ASP A 47 -14.41 21.46 3.39
CA ASP A 47 -14.59 22.40 4.51
C ASP A 47 -13.58 23.59 4.47
N ARG A 48 -12.51 23.46 3.68
CA ARG A 48 -11.39 24.43 3.60
C ARG A 48 -11.28 25.15 2.27
N CYS A 49 -12.18 24.88 1.35
CA CYS A 49 -12.18 25.46 0.02
C CYS A 49 -13.45 26.30 -0.24
N GLY A 50 -13.46 27.06 -1.34
CA GLY A 50 -14.61 27.88 -1.72
C GLY A 50 -15.91 27.08 -1.84
N PRO A 51 -17.08 27.73 -1.67
CA PRO A 51 -18.37 27.06 -1.39
C PRO A 51 -18.92 26.23 -2.56
N HIS A 52 -18.38 26.38 -3.76
CA HIS A 52 -18.80 25.58 -4.92
C HIS A 52 -17.79 24.50 -5.28
N THR A 53 -16.92 24.13 -4.33
CA THR A 53 -15.95 23.05 -4.51
C THR A 53 -16.65 21.72 -4.77
N ARG A 54 -16.16 20.98 -5.75
CA ARG A 54 -16.65 19.66 -6.13
C ARG A 54 -15.48 18.69 -6.15
N ILE A 55 -15.59 17.62 -5.39
CA ILE A 55 -14.56 16.59 -5.32
C ILE A 55 -15.20 15.25 -5.66
N ALA A 56 -14.73 14.63 -6.73
CA ALA A 56 -15.19 13.31 -7.16
C ALA A 56 -14.11 12.27 -6.81
N THR A 57 -14.54 11.14 -6.26
CA THR A 57 -13.68 9.97 -6.06
C THR A 57 -14.07 8.89 -7.05
N TRP A 58 -13.09 8.46 -7.86
CA TRP A 58 -13.28 7.45 -8.89
C TRP A 58 -12.77 6.10 -8.42
N ASN A 59 -13.48 5.05 -8.79
CA ASN A 59 -12.98 3.68 -8.63
C ASN A 59 -11.86 3.40 -9.62
N SER A 60 -10.97 2.51 -9.25
CA SER A 60 -9.93 1.97 -10.13
C SER A 60 -9.57 0.55 -9.72
N ARG A 61 -8.66 -0.04 -10.44
CA ARG A 61 -8.03 -1.30 -10.02
C ARG A 61 -6.95 -1.10 -8.94
N GLY A 62 -6.67 0.15 -8.55
CA GLY A 62 -5.59 0.49 -7.61
C GLY A 62 -4.20 0.36 -8.23
N PHE A 63 -3.17 0.22 -7.38
CA PHE A 63 -1.79 -0.08 -7.80
C PHE A 63 -1.25 0.87 -8.90
N SER A 64 -0.64 0.30 -9.95
CA SER A 64 -0.06 1.08 -11.04
C SER A 64 -1.08 1.83 -11.89
N ASP A 65 -2.34 1.40 -11.94
CA ASP A 65 -3.42 2.12 -12.64
C ASP A 65 -3.68 3.51 -12.02
N ALA A 66 -3.62 3.60 -10.70
CA ALA A 66 -3.75 4.87 -9.98
C ALA A 66 -2.60 5.83 -10.31
N VAL A 67 -1.35 5.33 -10.33
CA VAL A 67 -0.16 6.11 -10.69
C VAL A 67 -0.22 6.61 -12.14
N ARG A 68 -0.63 5.74 -13.07
CA ARG A 68 -0.79 6.10 -14.48
C ARG A 68 -1.83 7.19 -14.69
N ALA A 69 -2.94 7.10 -13.99
CA ALA A 69 -4.00 8.11 -14.10
C ALA A 69 -3.52 9.50 -13.67
N VAL A 70 -2.75 9.58 -12.59
CA VAL A 70 -2.11 10.84 -12.17
C VAL A 70 -1.06 11.27 -13.20
N GLY A 71 -0.16 10.37 -13.58
CA GLY A 71 0.93 10.69 -14.52
C GLY A 71 0.43 11.22 -15.86
N ARG A 72 -0.73 10.75 -16.33
CA ARG A 72 -1.39 11.21 -17.56
C ARG A 72 -2.29 12.44 -17.36
N GLY A 73 -2.47 12.92 -16.14
CA GLY A 73 -3.35 14.05 -15.82
C GLY A 73 -4.83 13.73 -15.91
N GLU A 74 -5.22 12.45 -15.87
CA GLU A 74 -6.62 12.02 -15.87
C GLU A 74 -7.31 12.36 -14.55
N VAL A 75 -6.54 12.33 -13.44
CA VAL A 75 -6.96 12.74 -12.11
C VAL A 75 -5.90 13.62 -11.46
N HIS A 76 -6.30 14.39 -10.45
CA HIS A 76 -5.40 15.30 -9.74
C HIS A 76 -4.61 14.60 -8.65
N VAL A 77 -5.25 13.66 -7.96
CA VAL A 77 -4.67 12.91 -6.83
C VAL A 77 -5.11 11.46 -6.92
N ALA A 78 -4.22 10.54 -6.60
CA ALA A 78 -4.58 9.14 -6.46
C ALA A 78 -3.87 8.51 -5.26
N LEU A 79 -4.37 7.35 -4.85
CA LEU A 79 -3.72 6.51 -3.85
C LEU A 79 -3.26 5.22 -4.48
N THR A 80 -2.06 4.77 -4.09
CA THR A 80 -1.48 3.50 -4.51
C THR A 80 -0.83 2.77 -3.34
N THR A 81 -0.66 1.46 -3.46
CA THR A 81 0.04 0.59 -2.51
C THR A 81 0.77 -0.51 -3.29
N PRO A 82 1.87 -1.07 -2.78
CA PRO A 82 2.69 -0.51 -1.71
C PRO A 82 3.39 0.79 -2.14
N ALA A 83 3.65 1.66 -1.17
CA ALA A 83 4.24 2.97 -1.48
C ALA A 83 5.57 2.88 -2.23
N ALA A 84 6.43 1.93 -1.85
CA ALA A 84 7.75 1.73 -2.45
C ALA A 84 7.71 1.44 -3.95
N PHE A 85 6.66 0.76 -4.44
CA PHE A 85 6.54 0.37 -5.85
C PHE A 85 6.28 1.56 -6.78
N ALA A 86 5.72 2.65 -6.25
CA ALA A 86 5.44 3.85 -7.03
C ALA A 86 6.73 4.55 -7.51
N ALA A 87 7.86 4.38 -6.82
CA ALA A 87 9.14 4.98 -7.22
C ALA A 87 9.59 4.52 -8.62
N ALA A 88 9.25 3.29 -9.00
CA ALA A 88 9.56 2.74 -10.32
C ALA A 88 8.94 3.54 -11.48
N ALA A 89 7.86 4.29 -11.23
CA ALA A 89 7.20 5.13 -12.22
C ALA A 89 8.03 6.36 -12.63
N LEU A 90 8.90 6.85 -11.75
CA LEU A 90 9.79 7.99 -12.04
C LEU A 90 10.79 7.65 -13.15
N ASP A 91 11.31 6.42 -13.15
CA ASP A 91 12.39 5.97 -14.02
C ASP A 91 11.90 5.02 -15.13
N GLY A 92 10.62 4.66 -15.14
CA GLY A 92 10.05 3.72 -16.11
C GLY A 92 10.54 2.29 -15.91
N ARG A 93 10.58 1.80 -14.67
CA ARG A 93 10.99 0.42 -14.34
C ARG A 93 9.80 -0.48 -14.02
N GLY A 94 10.02 -1.78 -14.01
CA GLY A 94 9.02 -2.79 -13.66
C GLY A 94 7.77 -2.69 -14.54
N VAL A 95 6.60 -2.54 -13.93
CA VAL A 95 5.32 -2.41 -14.66
C VAL A 95 5.25 -1.16 -15.54
N TYR A 96 6.17 -0.19 -15.34
CA TYR A 96 6.26 1.06 -16.12
C TYR A 96 7.37 1.03 -17.18
N ALA A 97 7.89 -0.14 -17.57
CA ALA A 97 9.05 -0.28 -18.48
C ALA A 97 8.95 0.43 -19.82
N HIS A 98 7.76 0.84 -20.26
CA HIS A 98 7.52 1.55 -21.53
C HIS A 98 6.91 2.94 -21.35
N GLU A 99 6.85 3.42 -20.11
CA GLU A 99 6.28 4.71 -19.74
C GLU A 99 6.98 5.21 -18.47
N HIS A 100 7.15 6.53 -18.34
CA HIS A 100 7.73 7.11 -17.13
C HIS A 100 7.04 8.43 -16.79
N TYR A 101 7.03 8.76 -15.53
CA TYR A 101 6.33 9.91 -14.98
C TYR A 101 7.25 10.71 -14.06
N PRO A 102 8.22 11.49 -14.61
CA PRO A 102 9.23 12.21 -13.81
C PRO A 102 8.61 13.34 -12.98
N ASP A 103 7.41 13.79 -13.36
CA ASP A 103 6.66 14.81 -12.64
C ASP A 103 5.79 14.26 -11.50
N LEU A 104 5.82 12.94 -11.26
CA LEU A 104 5.11 12.34 -10.13
C LEU A 104 5.66 12.89 -8.81
N ARG A 105 4.75 13.26 -7.90
CA ARG A 105 5.07 13.79 -6.57
C ARG A 105 4.19 13.13 -5.53
N ALA A 106 4.70 13.06 -4.30
CA ALA A 106 3.94 12.62 -3.14
C ALA A 106 3.34 13.80 -2.37
N LEU A 107 2.14 13.62 -1.87
CA LEU A 107 1.51 14.51 -0.90
C LEU A 107 1.69 14.01 0.53
N GLY A 108 1.99 12.74 0.69
CA GLY A 108 2.29 12.07 1.94
C GLY A 108 2.06 10.57 1.85
N VAL A 109 2.41 9.91 2.93
CA VAL A 109 2.23 8.47 3.14
C VAL A 109 1.23 8.26 4.26
N VAL A 110 0.31 7.33 4.09
CA VAL A 110 -0.56 6.86 5.17
C VAL A 110 -0.04 5.50 5.62
N PRO A 111 0.57 5.40 6.81
CA PRO A 111 1.19 4.19 7.29
C PRO A 111 0.23 3.00 7.36
N GLN A 112 0.68 1.90 6.80
CA GLN A 112 0.04 0.58 6.85
C GLN A 112 1.13 -0.47 7.01
N ARG A 113 0.93 -1.48 7.85
CA ARG A 113 1.86 -2.61 8.01
C ARG A 113 1.35 -3.81 7.21
N ASP A 114 1.68 -3.84 5.92
CA ASP A 114 1.33 -4.96 5.07
C ASP A 114 2.56 -5.71 4.55
N ARG A 115 2.37 -6.97 4.19
CA ARG A 115 3.41 -7.89 3.77
C ARG A 115 2.90 -8.77 2.65
N LEU A 116 3.74 -9.04 1.66
CA LEU A 116 3.47 -10.12 0.73
C LEU A 116 3.95 -11.43 1.37
N VAL A 117 3.05 -12.34 1.65
CA VAL A 117 3.40 -13.62 2.26
C VAL A 117 3.22 -14.78 1.28
N VAL A 118 4.10 -15.76 1.38
CA VAL A 118 4.01 -17.04 0.67
C VAL A 118 3.69 -18.12 1.67
N ALA A 119 2.62 -18.85 1.45
CA ALA A 119 2.21 -19.89 2.37
C ALA A 119 1.68 -21.14 1.66
N VAL A 120 1.91 -22.31 2.26
CA VAL A 120 1.54 -23.62 1.73
C VAL A 120 0.78 -24.41 2.79
N ASP A 121 -0.25 -25.17 2.42
CA ASP A 121 -1.01 -26.03 3.34
C ASP A 121 -0.07 -26.98 4.10
N LYS A 122 -0.19 -27.00 5.43
CA LYS A 122 0.59 -27.86 6.33
C LYS A 122 0.58 -29.35 5.92
N LYS A 123 -0.49 -29.80 5.27
CA LYS A 123 -0.61 -31.20 4.75
C LYS A 123 0.43 -31.52 3.68
N ARG A 124 1.00 -30.53 3.03
CA ARG A 124 2.06 -30.71 2.03
C ARG A 124 3.43 -30.94 2.64
N ASN A 125 3.59 -30.69 3.97
CA ASN A 125 4.86 -30.82 4.70
C ASN A 125 6.01 -30.03 4.07
N ILE A 126 5.72 -28.81 3.58
CA ILE A 126 6.68 -27.89 2.99
C ILE A 126 6.76 -26.67 3.90
N THR A 127 7.97 -26.33 4.34
CA THR A 127 8.26 -25.25 5.29
C THR A 127 9.27 -24.23 4.77
N SER A 128 9.86 -24.49 3.59
CA SER A 128 10.86 -23.62 2.97
C SER A 128 10.79 -23.66 1.45
N PHE A 129 11.35 -22.64 0.80
CA PHE A 129 11.53 -22.62 -0.66
C PHE A 129 12.47 -23.74 -1.13
N ALA A 130 13.48 -24.11 -0.33
CA ALA A 130 14.37 -25.24 -0.63
C ALA A 130 13.60 -26.56 -0.74
N GLU A 131 12.70 -26.84 0.21
CA GLU A 131 11.84 -28.02 0.15
C GLU A 131 10.85 -27.94 -1.02
N LEU A 132 10.28 -26.77 -1.29
CA LEU A 132 9.38 -26.56 -2.42
C LEU A 132 10.06 -26.92 -3.75
N ARG A 133 11.32 -26.47 -3.95
CA ARG A 133 12.14 -26.79 -5.13
C ARG A 133 12.54 -28.27 -5.19
N ALA A 134 12.83 -28.87 -4.05
CA ALA A 134 13.24 -30.28 -3.99
C ALA A 134 12.07 -31.22 -4.34
N HIS A 135 10.87 -30.94 -3.85
CA HIS A 135 9.70 -31.79 -4.04
C HIS A 135 8.94 -31.51 -5.34
N LYS A 136 8.99 -30.28 -5.85
CA LYS A 136 8.26 -29.82 -7.06
C LYS A 136 6.80 -30.27 -7.10
N PRO A 137 6.01 -29.99 -6.05
CA PRO A 137 4.65 -30.50 -5.95
C PRO A 137 3.73 -29.78 -6.95
N ALA A 138 2.79 -30.52 -7.52
CA ALA A 138 1.71 -29.92 -8.31
C ALA A 138 0.71 -29.22 -7.37
N LEU A 139 0.95 -27.94 -7.05
CA LEU A 139 0.10 -27.14 -6.18
C LEU A 139 -0.92 -26.34 -6.96
N LYS A 140 -2.08 -26.12 -6.36
CA LYS A 140 -2.99 -25.05 -6.74
C LYS A 140 -2.66 -23.83 -5.91
N LEU A 141 -2.10 -22.81 -6.53
CA LEU A 141 -1.62 -21.60 -5.86
C LEU A 141 -2.56 -20.42 -6.15
N ALA A 142 -3.18 -19.89 -5.11
CA ALA A 142 -3.98 -18.67 -5.19
C ALA A 142 -3.09 -17.42 -5.14
N THR A 143 -3.31 -16.48 -6.05
CA THR A 143 -2.57 -15.21 -6.11
C THR A 143 -3.36 -14.18 -6.88
N SER A 144 -2.80 -12.97 -7.03
CA SER A 144 -3.39 -11.95 -7.91
C SER A 144 -2.92 -12.10 -9.35
N ILE A 145 -3.77 -11.61 -10.25
CA ILE A 145 -3.49 -11.60 -11.70
C ILE A 145 -2.20 -10.84 -12.04
N HIS A 146 -1.35 -11.44 -12.85
CA HIS A 146 -0.11 -10.82 -13.35
C HIS A 146 -0.36 -10.15 -14.72
N ASP A 147 -0.88 -8.93 -14.71
CA ASP A 147 -1.34 -8.22 -15.90
C ASP A 147 -0.69 -6.83 -16.12
N ARG A 148 0.44 -6.56 -15.48
CA ARG A 148 1.17 -5.28 -15.49
C ARG A 148 0.42 -4.11 -14.80
N VAL A 149 -0.65 -4.37 -14.11
CA VAL A 149 -1.38 -3.40 -13.29
C VAL A 149 -1.28 -3.76 -11.82
N ASN A 150 -1.55 -5.02 -11.51
CA ASN A 150 -1.61 -5.52 -10.15
C ASN A 150 -0.21 -5.75 -9.58
N HIS A 151 0.14 -5.03 -8.52
CA HIS A 151 1.45 -5.15 -7.88
C HIS A 151 1.62 -6.49 -7.14
N VAL A 152 0.54 -7.08 -6.64
CA VAL A 152 0.59 -8.40 -5.96
C VAL A 152 0.95 -9.49 -6.96
N GLY A 153 0.26 -9.53 -8.11
CA GLY A 153 0.56 -10.49 -9.17
C GLY A 153 1.99 -10.36 -9.70
N LEU A 154 2.47 -9.11 -9.89
CA LEU A 154 3.86 -8.87 -10.25
C LEU A 154 4.82 -9.40 -9.19
N ALA A 155 4.64 -9.02 -7.93
CA ALA A 155 5.54 -9.40 -6.86
C ALA A 155 5.51 -10.90 -6.58
N ALA A 156 4.35 -11.55 -6.66
CA ALA A 156 4.21 -13.00 -6.57
C ALA A 156 5.02 -13.69 -7.68
N HIS A 157 4.88 -13.23 -8.92
CA HIS A 157 5.64 -13.74 -10.06
C HIS A 157 7.15 -13.61 -9.85
N GLU A 158 7.61 -12.44 -9.45
CA GLU A 158 9.03 -12.15 -9.22
C GLU A 158 9.61 -12.99 -8.07
N VAL A 159 8.91 -13.07 -6.94
CA VAL A 159 9.35 -13.87 -5.79
C VAL A 159 9.45 -15.35 -6.18
N LEU A 160 8.41 -15.90 -6.80
CA LEU A 160 8.40 -17.32 -7.21
C LEU A 160 9.50 -17.62 -8.24
N THR A 161 9.61 -16.80 -9.27
CA THR A 161 10.60 -16.99 -10.35
C THR A 161 12.03 -16.92 -9.81
N ARG A 162 12.36 -15.91 -9.01
CA ARG A 162 13.70 -15.75 -8.42
C ARG A 162 14.00 -16.83 -7.38
N SER A 163 12.99 -17.33 -6.70
CA SER A 163 13.12 -18.49 -5.81
C SER A 163 13.21 -19.83 -6.57
N GLY A 164 13.21 -19.85 -7.91
CA GLY A 164 13.28 -21.04 -8.71
C GLY A 164 12.05 -21.94 -8.61
N VAL A 165 10.86 -21.33 -8.38
CA VAL A 165 9.58 -22.02 -8.26
C VAL A 165 8.79 -21.85 -9.54
N ASP A 166 8.46 -22.96 -10.19
CA ASP A 166 7.66 -23.01 -11.41
C ASP A 166 6.40 -23.87 -11.19
N ILE A 167 5.36 -23.26 -10.64
CA ILE A 167 4.12 -23.94 -10.27
C ILE A 167 3.54 -24.70 -11.47
N THR A 168 3.40 -24.02 -12.60
CA THR A 168 2.79 -24.60 -13.80
C THR A 168 3.69 -25.64 -14.46
N GLY A 169 5.00 -25.41 -14.53
CA GLY A 169 5.97 -26.37 -15.04
C GLY A 169 6.08 -27.63 -14.18
N TRP A 170 5.67 -27.57 -12.91
CA TRP A 170 5.60 -28.75 -12.03
C TRP A 170 4.23 -29.43 -12.06
N GLY A 171 3.33 -29.01 -12.97
CA GLY A 171 2.00 -29.59 -13.15
C GLY A 171 0.93 -29.04 -12.21
N GLY A 172 1.23 -27.94 -11.52
CA GLY A 172 0.26 -27.20 -10.70
C GLY A 172 -0.57 -26.20 -11.50
N GLU A 173 -1.36 -25.42 -10.79
CA GLU A 173 -2.31 -24.45 -11.34
C GLU A 173 -2.21 -23.12 -10.59
N LEU A 174 -2.29 -21.99 -11.32
CA LEU A 174 -2.46 -20.66 -10.72
C LEU A 174 -3.95 -20.30 -10.72
N LEU A 175 -4.46 -19.94 -9.54
CA LEU A 175 -5.81 -19.39 -9.34
C LEU A 175 -5.64 -17.89 -9.15
N GLU A 176 -5.87 -17.12 -10.22
CA GLU A 176 -5.57 -15.71 -10.27
C GLU A 176 -6.83 -14.85 -10.17
N ASP A 177 -6.87 -13.98 -9.19
CA ASP A 177 -7.98 -13.06 -8.92
C ASP A 177 -7.51 -11.58 -8.92
N GLU A 178 -8.41 -10.63 -9.03
CA GLU A 178 -8.06 -9.21 -8.95
C GLU A 178 -7.87 -8.72 -7.53
N ARG A 179 -8.52 -9.33 -6.55
CA ARG A 179 -8.61 -8.85 -5.17
C ARG A 179 -8.22 -9.95 -4.17
N PRO A 180 -7.76 -9.58 -2.98
CA PRO A 180 -7.30 -10.54 -1.97
C PRO A 180 -8.42 -11.48 -1.47
N PHE A 181 -9.66 -11.03 -1.48
CA PHE A 181 -10.78 -11.77 -0.88
C PHE A 181 -11.01 -13.11 -1.60
N GLU A 182 -11.05 -13.10 -2.90
CA GLU A 182 -11.27 -14.31 -3.73
C GLU A 182 -10.13 -15.31 -3.55
N SER A 183 -8.89 -14.83 -3.52
CA SER A 183 -7.72 -15.70 -3.29
C SER A 183 -7.72 -16.33 -1.89
N LEU A 184 -8.13 -15.57 -0.87
CA LEU A 184 -8.28 -16.08 0.50
C LEU A 184 -9.42 -17.11 0.58
N ASP A 185 -10.54 -16.89 -0.14
CA ASP A 185 -11.65 -17.84 -0.22
C ASP A 185 -11.24 -19.13 -0.91
N HIS A 186 -10.38 -19.11 -1.94
CA HIS A 186 -9.85 -20.33 -2.54
C HIS A 186 -9.14 -21.23 -1.51
N VAL A 187 -8.34 -20.63 -0.63
CA VAL A 187 -7.67 -21.39 0.45
C VAL A 187 -8.67 -21.88 1.49
N LYS A 188 -9.56 -21.00 1.93
CA LYS A 188 -10.58 -21.34 2.95
C LYS A 188 -11.49 -22.47 2.53
N GLU A 189 -11.87 -22.51 1.28
CA GLU A 189 -12.74 -23.55 0.69
C GLU A 189 -11.96 -24.82 0.27
N GLY A 190 -10.63 -24.85 0.45
CA GLY A 190 -9.80 -25.99 0.07
C GLY A 190 -9.62 -26.15 -1.45
N ARG A 191 -9.87 -25.09 -2.23
CA ARG A 191 -9.63 -25.05 -3.67
C ARG A 191 -8.18 -24.77 -4.02
N ALA A 192 -7.44 -24.11 -3.11
CA ALA A 192 -6.01 -23.84 -3.22
C ALA A 192 -5.23 -24.54 -2.12
N ASP A 193 -4.03 -25.01 -2.46
CA ASP A 193 -3.04 -25.62 -1.55
C ASP A 193 -1.99 -24.62 -1.06
N ALA A 194 -1.86 -23.52 -1.76
CA ALA A 194 -0.87 -22.48 -1.48
C ALA A 194 -1.43 -21.10 -1.83
N ILE A 195 -0.81 -20.08 -1.28
CA ILE A 195 -1.20 -18.69 -1.54
C ILE A 195 0.04 -17.77 -1.52
N VAL A 196 0.08 -16.83 -2.46
CA VAL A 196 0.98 -15.67 -2.41
C VAL A 196 0.12 -14.42 -2.48
N HIS A 197 0.00 -13.73 -1.37
CA HIS A 197 -0.86 -12.54 -1.29
C HIS A 197 -0.45 -11.58 -0.19
N GLU A 198 -1.01 -10.37 -0.27
CA GLU A 198 -0.92 -9.27 0.71
C GLU A 198 -2.16 -9.19 1.60
N ALA A 199 -2.39 -8.05 2.23
CA ALA A 199 -3.52 -7.74 3.10
C ALA A 199 -3.55 -8.64 4.34
N VAL A 200 -2.38 -8.88 4.93
CA VAL A 200 -2.19 -9.80 6.06
C VAL A 200 -2.96 -9.42 7.32
N MET A 201 -3.44 -8.16 7.41
CA MET A 201 -4.29 -7.69 8.50
C MET A 201 -5.74 -8.23 8.42
N LEU A 202 -6.19 -8.74 7.28
CA LEU A 202 -7.56 -9.24 7.12
C LEU A 202 -7.85 -10.41 8.08
N PRO A 203 -9.04 -10.44 8.71
CA PRO A 203 -9.41 -11.55 9.62
C PRO A 203 -9.31 -12.93 8.99
N ALA A 204 -9.57 -13.05 7.67
CA ALA A 204 -9.46 -14.30 6.93
C ALA A 204 -8.08 -14.94 7.05
N TRP A 205 -6.99 -14.14 7.06
CA TRP A 205 -5.63 -14.64 7.26
C TRP A 205 -5.43 -15.30 8.62
N GLN A 206 -6.12 -14.83 9.67
CA GLN A 206 -6.06 -15.46 11.01
C GLN A 206 -6.77 -16.83 11.02
N GLU A 207 -7.82 -16.95 10.22
CA GLU A 207 -8.57 -18.20 10.10
C GLU A 207 -7.75 -19.26 9.34
N ILE A 208 -7.30 -18.93 8.12
CA ILE A 208 -6.56 -19.86 7.27
C ILE A 208 -5.12 -20.10 7.75
N GLY A 209 -4.48 -19.11 8.35
CA GLY A 209 -3.06 -19.16 8.76
C GLY A 209 -2.73 -20.30 9.72
N ARG A 210 -3.72 -20.80 10.48
CA ARG A 210 -3.55 -21.97 11.35
C ARG A 210 -3.24 -23.27 10.58
N HIS A 211 -3.64 -23.32 9.30
CA HIS A 211 -3.49 -24.48 8.43
C HIS A 211 -2.35 -24.32 7.42
N LEU A 212 -1.64 -23.19 7.47
CA LEU A 212 -0.59 -22.86 6.52
C LEU A 212 0.80 -22.84 7.17
N ASN A 213 1.80 -23.27 6.42
CA ASN A 213 3.21 -22.99 6.66
C ASN A 213 3.58 -21.75 5.86
N PHE A 214 4.02 -20.68 6.54
CA PHE A 214 4.52 -19.46 5.90
C PHE A 214 5.99 -19.67 5.54
N LEU A 215 6.35 -19.42 4.29
CA LEU A 215 7.72 -19.56 3.80
C LEU A 215 8.45 -18.22 3.93
N GLU A 216 9.61 -18.25 4.56
CA GLU A 216 10.51 -17.11 4.59
C GLU A 216 11.11 -16.91 3.19
N VAL A 217 11.08 -15.68 2.67
CA VAL A 217 11.72 -15.37 1.38
C VAL A 217 13.24 -15.32 1.56
N GLU A 218 13.94 -16.05 0.70
CA GLU A 218 15.39 -16.19 0.79
C GLU A 218 16.09 -14.83 0.61
N ARG A 219 17.17 -14.58 1.38
CA ARG A 219 17.85 -13.28 1.43
C ARG A 219 18.33 -12.81 0.06
N ASP A 220 18.91 -13.70 -0.74
CA ASP A 220 19.40 -13.40 -2.09
C ASP A 220 18.27 -12.98 -3.04
N VAL A 221 17.08 -13.53 -2.88
CA VAL A 221 15.88 -13.11 -3.62
C VAL A 221 15.48 -11.70 -3.22
N LEU A 222 15.40 -11.41 -1.92
CA LEU A 222 15.06 -10.07 -1.42
C LEU A 222 16.09 -9.03 -1.86
N ASP A 223 17.39 -9.35 -1.76
CA ASP A 223 18.47 -8.47 -2.17
C ASP A 223 18.42 -8.17 -3.68
N SER A 224 18.07 -9.17 -4.51
CA SER A 224 17.91 -8.98 -5.94
C SER A 224 16.69 -8.11 -6.30
N LEU A 225 15.57 -8.27 -5.57
CA LEU A 225 14.38 -7.43 -5.73
C LEU A 225 14.64 -5.98 -5.31
N ALA A 226 15.38 -5.79 -4.22
CA ALA A 226 15.81 -4.46 -3.79
C ALA A 226 16.73 -3.79 -4.82
N ALA A 227 17.68 -4.53 -5.40
CA ALA A 227 18.60 -4.00 -6.41
C ALA A 227 17.88 -3.61 -7.71
N ASP A 228 16.98 -4.46 -8.20
CA ASP A 228 16.34 -4.25 -9.51
C ASP A 228 15.15 -3.27 -9.43
N TYR A 229 14.38 -3.30 -8.34
CA TYR A 229 13.13 -2.56 -8.22
C TYR A 229 13.12 -1.54 -7.09
N GLY A 230 14.07 -1.63 -6.15
CA GLY A 230 14.03 -0.83 -4.92
C GLY A 230 12.97 -1.31 -3.93
N TRP A 231 12.49 -2.54 -4.05
CA TRP A 231 11.49 -3.08 -3.13
C TRP A 231 12.12 -3.48 -1.80
N PRO A 232 11.65 -2.97 -0.68
CA PRO A 232 12.20 -3.30 0.63
C PRO A 232 11.70 -4.65 1.12
N ASP A 233 12.46 -5.24 2.02
CA ASP A 233 12.03 -6.38 2.83
C ASP A 233 11.47 -5.90 4.18
N ALA A 234 10.70 -6.77 4.81
CA ALA A 234 10.18 -6.53 6.15
C ALA A 234 9.94 -7.84 6.90
N VAL A 235 9.89 -7.73 8.21
CA VAL A 235 9.62 -8.85 9.10
C VAL A 235 8.13 -8.93 9.41
N VAL A 236 7.58 -10.12 9.34
CA VAL A 236 6.35 -10.50 9.99
C VAL A 236 6.70 -10.89 11.42
N ASP A 237 6.12 -10.20 12.40
CA ASP A 237 6.48 -10.32 13.81
C ASP A 237 6.15 -11.73 14.37
N ASP A 238 6.85 -12.12 15.41
CA ASP A 238 6.57 -13.37 16.15
C ASP A 238 5.13 -13.40 16.65
N GLY A 239 4.44 -14.52 16.44
CA GLY A 239 3.04 -14.70 16.84
C GLY A 239 2.03 -13.89 16.02
N TYR A 240 2.44 -13.16 14.97
CA TYR A 240 1.49 -12.47 14.08
C TYR A 240 0.53 -13.48 13.43
N PHE A 241 1.02 -14.60 12.96
CA PHE A 241 0.22 -15.77 12.63
C PHE A 241 0.31 -16.82 13.74
N PRO A 242 -0.75 -17.60 14.01
CA PRO A 242 -0.75 -18.60 15.04
C PRO A 242 0.40 -19.60 14.87
N ASP A 243 1.12 -19.87 15.95
CA ASP A 243 2.22 -20.86 16.02
C ASP A 243 3.36 -20.60 15.00
N ARG A 244 3.56 -19.35 14.59
CA ARG A 244 4.63 -18.96 13.67
C ARG A 244 5.58 -17.98 14.33
N ALA A 245 6.88 -18.33 14.36
CA ALA A 245 7.96 -17.41 14.68
C ALA A 245 8.08 -16.29 13.64
N ALA A 246 8.77 -15.22 13.98
CA ALA A 246 9.07 -14.13 13.04
C ALA A 246 9.76 -14.67 11.79
N PHE A 247 9.46 -14.07 10.63
CA PHE A 247 10.10 -14.41 9.35
C PHE A 247 10.17 -13.19 8.44
N THR A 248 11.13 -13.21 7.52
CA THR A 248 11.35 -12.11 6.57
C THR A 248 10.61 -12.38 5.25
N THR A 249 10.04 -11.33 4.69
CA THR A 249 9.35 -11.36 3.40
C THR A 249 9.41 -9.99 2.72
N LEU A 250 8.73 -9.83 1.58
CA LEU A 250 8.66 -8.57 0.87
C LEU A 250 7.73 -7.58 1.59
N ASP A 251 8.19 -6.35 1.75
CA ASP A 251 7.38 -5.27 2.32
C ASP A 251 6.31 -4.80 1.32
N PHE A 252 5.08 -4.81 1.76
CA PHE A 252 3.91 -4.34 1.01
C PHE A 252 3.22 -3.16 1.69
N SER A 253 3.96 -2.46 2.54
CA SER A 253 3.45 -1.41 3.41
C SER A 253 3.11 -0.13 2.68
N ASP A 254 2.30 0.64 3.37
CA ASP A 254 2.01 2.04 3.16
C ASP A 254 1.15 2.38 1.93
N PHE A 255 0.22 3.29 2.14
CA PHE A 255 -0.51 3.96 1.07
C PHE A 255 0.21 5.25 0.71
N LEU A 256 0.52 5.43 -0.56
CA LEU A 256 1.10 6.66 -1.07
C LEU A 256 0.01 7.53 -1.70
N VAL A 257 -0.08 8.77 -1.24
CA VAL A 257 -0.93 9.80 -1.86
C VAL A 257 -0.11 10.52 -2.92
N VAL A 258 -0.43 10.27 -4.19
CA VAL A 258 0.34 10.78 -5.34
C VAL A 258 -0.39 11.86 -6.11
N THR A 259 0.38 12.76 -6.67
CA THR A 259 -0.03 13.84 -7.56
C THR A 259 1.07 14.13 -8.57
N ARG A 260 0.91 15.18 -9.39
CA ARG A 260 1.96 15.72 -10.25
C ARG A 260 2.54 17.02 -9.72
N ALA A 261 3.72 17.38 -10.20
CA ALA A 261 4.42 18.61 -9.82
C ALA A 261 3.65 19.91 -10.15
N ASP A 262 2.71 19.86 -11.09
CA ASP A 262 1.88 21.00 -11.50
C ASP A 262 0.60 21.20 -10.67
N LEU A 263 0.35 20.38 -9.64
CA LEU A 263 -0.73 20.66 -8.69
C LEU A 263 -0.46 21.98 -7.99
N PRO A 264 -1.45 22.89 -7.82
CA PRO A 264 -1.24 24.14 -7.09
C PRO A 264 -0.64 23.93 -5.69
N GLU A 265 0.38 24.70 -5.33
CA GLU A 265 1.12 24.54 -4.06
C GLU A 265 0.23 24.66 -2.83
N ASP A 266 -0.72 25.61 -2.84
CA ASP A 266 -1.67 25.80 -1.76
C ASP A 266 -2.58 24.57 -1.57
N LEU A 267 -2.97 23.93 -2.66
CA LEU A 267 -3.76 22.70 -2.62
C LEU A 267 -2.93 21.52 -2.12
N ALA A 268 -1.69 21.38 -2.58
CA ALA A 268 -0.79 20.34 -2.11
C ALA A 268 -0.48 20.50 -0.60
N TYR A 269 -0.27 21.74 -0.15
CA TYR A 269 -0.14 22.05 1.28
C TYR A 269 -1.41 21.66 2.05
N ALA A 270 -2.58 22.02 1.54
CA ALA A 270 -3.85 21.73 2.20
C ALA A 270 -4.07 20.21 2.35
N ILE A 271 -3.75 19.41 1.31
CA ILE A 271 -3.86 17.95 1.40
C ILE A 271 -2.88 17.38 2.42
N ALA A 272 -1.62 17.80 2.42
CA ALA A 272 -0.63 17.36 3.40
C ALA A 272 -1.05 17.75 4.84
N TRP A 273 -1.59 18.95 5.01
CA TRP A 273 -2.14 19.43 6.28
C TRP A 273 -3.32 18.55 6.74
N VAL A 274 -4.24 18.21 5.84
CA VAL A 274 -5.36 17.29 6.13
C VAL A 274 -4.82 15.96 6.62
N LEU A 275 -3.87 15.36 5.90
CA LEU A 275 -3.26 14.08 6.29
C LEU A 275 -2.64 14.14 7.69
N GLY A 276 -1.95 15.22 8.04
CA GLY A 276 -1.30 15.35 9.33
C GLY A 276 -2.23 15.79 10.47
N GLU A 277 -3.02 16.85 10.28
CA GLU A 277 -3.73 17.50 11.38
C GLU A 277 -5.13 16.92 11.64
N THR A 278 -5.76 16.31 10.63
CA THR A 278 -7.09 15.70 10.77
C THR A 278 -7.05 14.16 10.83
N ARG A 279 -5.86 13.57 10.98
CA ARG A 279 -5.64 12.12 11.03
C ARG A 279 -6.50 11.36 12.04
N HIS A 280 -6.88 12.02 13.14
CA HIS A 280 -7.74 11.43 14.17
C HIS A 280 -9.12 11.00 13.62
N ILE A 281 -9.57 11.57 12.49
CA ILE A 281 -10.83 11.22 11.83
C ILE A 281 -10.72 9.84 11.19
N ILE A 282 -9.67 9.60 10.42
CA ILE A 282 -9.45 8.29 9.79
C ILE A 282 -9.08 7.23 10.82
N GLU A 283 -8.24 7.55 11.81
CA GLU A 283 -7.93 6.65 12.93
C GLU A 283 -9.17 6.19 13.67
N GLY A 284 -10.12 7.12 13.89
CA GLY A 284 -11.38 6.83 14.58
C GLY A 284 -12.18 5.70 13.94
N GLN A 285 -12.05 5.51 12.63
CA GLN A 285 -12.74 4.43 11.90
C GLN A 285 -12.18 3.04 12.22
N TYR A 286 -10.93 2.97 12.71
CA TYR A 286 -10.19 1.70 12.90
C TYR A 286 -9.90 1.38 14.37
N ARG A 287 -10.26 2.24 15.33
CA ARG A 287 -9.98 2.02 16.77
C ARG A 287 -10.63 0.77 17.39
N HIS A 288 -11.55 0.14 16.67
CA HIS A 288 -12.12 -1.15 17.09
C HIS A 288 -11.20 -2.35 16.77
N LEU A 289 -10.14 -2.14 15.99
CA LEU A 289 -9.08 -3.12 15.70
C LEU A 289 -7.84 -2.79 16.51
N SER A 290 -6.95 -3.74 16.71
CA SER A 290 -5.61 -3.44 17.23
C SER A 290 -4.75 -2.78 16.12
N PRO A 291 -3.75 -1.94 16.48
CA PRO A 291 -2.89 -1.30 15.46
C PRO A 291 -2.23 -2.28 14.49
N GLU A 292 -1.86 -3.47 14.97
CA GLU A 292 -1.20 -4.51 14.17
C GLU A 292 -2.15 -5.20 13.18
N ARG A 293 -3.46 -5.08 13.42
CA ARG A 293 -4.53 -5.67 12.58
C ARG A 293 -5.36 -4.62 11.88
N SER A 294 -4.94 -3.38 11.97
CA SER A 294 -5.62 -2.26 11.32
C SER A 294 -5.08 -2.04 9.92
N PRO A 295 -5.96 -1.79 8.94
CA PRO A 295 -5.56 -1.36 7.60
C PRO A 295 -4.80 -0.03 7.56
N ILE A 296 -4.84 0.73 8.65
CA ILE A 296 -4.04 1.94 8.88
C ILE A 296 -3.34 1.77 10.22
N THR A 297 -2.03 1.84 10.23
CA THR A 297 -1.22 1.71 11.45
C THR A 297 -1.33 2.99 12.26
N TYR A 298 -2.15 2.99 13.30
CA TYR A 298 -2.33 4.14 14.19
C TYR A 298 -1.61 3.94 15.54
N PRO A 299 -1.23 5.00 16.27
CA PRO A 299 -1.44 6.40 15.94
C PRO A 299 -0.58 6.83 14.74
N LEU A 300 -1.19 7.63 13.83
CA LEU A 300 -0.48 8.21 12.71
C LEU A 300 0.45 9.32 13.19
N ASP A 301 1.69 9.30 12.73
CA ASP A 301 2.68 10.33 13.04
C ASP A 301 2.98 11.16 11.79
N PRO A 302 2.68 12.48 11.78
CA PRO A 302 2.93 13.35 10.63
C PRO A 302 4.41 13.37 10.19
N HIS A 303 5.36 13.18 11.11
CA HIS A 303 6.79 13.15 10.75
C HIS A 303 7.15 11.92 9.91
N THR A 304 6.50 10.79 10.15
CA THR A 304 6.68 9.59 9.32
C THR A 304 5.90 9.71 8.01
N MET A 305 4.74 10.36 8.02
CA MET A 305 3.89 10.54 6.84
C MET A 305 4.55 11.41 5.75
N GLY A 306 5.51 12.26 6.11
CA GLY A 306 6.34 13.01 5.17
C GLY A 306 7.48 12.18 4.52
N ARG A 307 7.72 10.94 4.97
CA ARG A 307 8.78 10.09 4.41
C ARG A 307 8.22 9.28 3.24
N SER A 308 8.58 9.66 2.03
CA SER A 308 8.03 9.08 0.82
C SER A 308 9.13 8.53 -0.11
N PRO A 309 8.90 7.40 -0.80
CA PRO A 309 9.80 6.88 -1.83
C PRO A 309 9.76 7.72 -3.13
N VAL A 310 8.75 8.58 -3.27
CA VAL A 310 8.60 9.52 -4.38
C VAL A 310 8.85 10.94 -3.83
N PRO A 311 9.52 11.85 -4.57
CA PRO A 311 9.77 13.21 -4.10
C PRO A 311 8.47 13.90 -3.66
N LEU A 312 8.50 14.59 -2.53
CA LEU A 312 7.36 15.37 -2.07
C LEU A 312 7.05 16.51 -3.06
N HIS A 313 5.76 16.81 -3.21
CA HIS A 313 5.33 18.05 -3.83
C HIS A 313 5.77 19.24 -2.98
N GLN A 314 6.18 20.38 -3.59
CA GLN A 314 6.71 21.55 -2.88
C GLN A 314 5.75 22.06 -1.78
N GLY A 315 4.45 22.12 -2.07
CA GLY A 315 3.44 22.48 -1.07
C GLY A 315 3.34 21.49 0.09
N ALA A 316 3.47 20.18 -0.18
CA ALA A 316 3.48 19.16 0.87
C ALA A 316 4.78 19.23 1.71
N ALA A 317 5.94 19.37 1.07
CA ALA A 317 7.21 19.52 1.76
C ALA A 317 7.16 20.69 2.75
N ARG A 318 6.62 21.84 2.35
CA ARG A 318 6.45 23.01 3.21
C ARG A 318 5.61 22.72 4.46
N TYR A 319 4.59 21.86 4.36
CA TYR A 319 3.82 21.45 5.53
C TYR A 319 4.67 20.59 6.48
N TYR A 320 5.34 19.56 5.97
CA TYR A 320 6.12 18.64 6.80
C TYR A 320 7.36 19.31 7.42
N GLU A 321 7.98 20.27 6.73
CA GLU A 321 9.09 21.07 7.25
C GLU A 321 8.66 22.03 8.36
N ALA A 322 7.40 22.44 8.37
CA ALA A 322 6.85 23.32 9.40
C ALA A 322 6.39 22.58 10.67
N LEU A 323 6.49 21.24 10.71
CA LEU A 323 6.15 20.47 11.90
C LEU A 323 7.13 20.78 13.03
N PRO A 324 6.66 20.90 14.29
CA PRO A 324 7.55 21.08 15.44
C PRO A 324 8.57 19.93 15.51
N THR A 325 9.81 20.25 15.82
CA THR A 325 10.83 19.22 16.10
C THR A 325 10.38 18.37 17.28
N SER A 326 10.30 17.04 17.08
CA SER A 326 9.93 16.05 18.09
C SER A 326 10.96 15.94 19.21
#